data_3e9580802f91320379274d30bfad71e9
#
_entry.id   3e9580802f91320379274d30bfad71e9
#
_cell.length_a   1.000
_cell.length_b   1.000
_cell.length_c   1.000
_cell.angle_alpha   90.00
_cell.angle_beta   90.00
_cell.angle_gamma   90.00
#
_symmetry.space_group_name_H-M   'P 1'
#
loop_
_entity.id
_entity.type
_entity.pdbx_description
1 polymer ?
#
loop_
_entity_poly.entity_id
_entity_poly.type
_entity_poly.pdbx_seq_one_letter_code
_entity_poly.pdbx_strand_id
1 'polypeptide(L)'
;VSGEVPGTDGGPMTSSEGGVRGRALTLAGVLAAAETAAPVESLDVVARILREHLGAVSVSFLITDFTGGSVVRLGAAGSVDTGEPARRITLRDTLYDDVIRTQQPRVEETGEDRRVRVVAPVTNRGDAIGLLELFLPAAPDAQVMREIGESAHALAYIVIANRSFTDVYQWGRRTKPLSLAAEIQHRLLPASLACEAAQFAVAGALEPADHVGGDTFDYTIDRDTVQL
;
A
#
# COMPACT_ATOMS: atom_id res chain seq x y z
N VAL A 1 -55.14 56.43 -15.14
CA VAL A 1 -55.76 55.18 -14.73
C VAL A 1 -54.66 54.25 -14.25
N SER A 2 -54.68 54.03 -12.93
CA SER A 2 -53.76 53.20 -12.17
C SER A 2 -53.96 51.72 -12.49
N GLY A 3 -52.87 50.94 -12.56
CA GLY A 3 -52.88 49.50 -12.60
C GLY A 3 -51.77 48.97 -11.69
N GLU A 4 -52.17 48.49 -10.54
CA GLU A 4 -51.35 47.79 -9.54
C GLU A 4 -50.97 46.39 -10.09
N VAL A 5 -49.72 45.99 -9.89
CA VAL A 5 -49.20 44.65 -10.12
C VAL A 5 -48.91 44.01 -8.76
N PRO A 6 -49.43 42.80 -8.46
CA PRO A 6 -49.20 42.13 -7.18
C PRO A 6 -47.84 41.48 -7.14
N GLY A 7 -47.19 41.57 -5.97
CA GLY A 7 -45.90 40.99 -5.67
C GLY A 7 -45.93 39.46 -5.63
N THR A 8 -44.93 38.85 -6.19
CA THR A 8 -44.60 37.41 -6.05
C THR A 8 -43.59 37.24 -4.91
N ASP A 9 -44.08 36.53 -3.92
CA ASP A 9 -43.38 36.04 -2.75
C ASP A 9 -42.24 35.08 -3.14
N GLY A 10 -41.01 35.46 -2.92
CA GLY A 10 -39.82 34.63 -3.19
C GLY A 10 -39.42 33.88 -1.91
N GLY A 11 -39.89 32.65 -1.80
CA GLY A 11 -39.40 31.74 -0.74
C GLY A 11 -37.92 31.48 -0.82
N PRO A 12 -37.24 31.20 0.29
CA PRO A 12 -35.79 30.97 0.33
C PRO A 12 -35.45 29.64 -0.37
N MET A 13 -34.65 29.74 -1.41
CA MET A 13 -33.99 28.58 -2.00
C MET A 13 -33.00 27.99 -1.00
N THR A 14 -33.31 26.86 -0.43
CA THR A 14 -32.39 26.04 0.31
C THR A 14 -31.31 25.57 -0.63
N SER A 15 -30.12 26.15 -0.52
CA SER A 15 -28.91 25.68 -1.19
C SER A 15 -28.59 24.29 -0.62
N SER A 16 -28.82 23.25 -1.41
CA SER A 16 -28.26 21.94 -1.13
C SER A 16 -26.73 22.05 -1.22
N GLU A 17 -26.07 21.96 -0.10
CA GLU A 17 -24.64 21.70 -0.02
C GLU A 17 -24.36 20.30 -0.59
N GLY A 18 -24.35 20.18 -1.90
CA GLY A 18 -23.74 19.11 -2.62
C GLY A 18 -22.24 19.30 -2.56
N GLY A 19 -21.58 18.69 -1.58
CA GLY A 19 -20.13 18.64 -1.54
C GLY A 19 -19.60 18.18 -2.89
N VAL A 20 -18.78 19.01 -3.52
CA VAL A 20 -18.05 18.69 -4.74
C VAL A 20 -17.06 17.57 -4.36
N ARG A 21 -17.49 16.32 -4.49
CA ARG A 21 -16.55 15.20 -4.52
C ARG A 21 -15.70 15.40 -5.75
N GLY A 22 -14.43 15.68 -5.55
CA GLY A 22 -13.44 15.81 -6.61
C GLY A 22 -13.44 14.56 -7.50
N ARG A 23 -12.81 14.69 -8.66
CA ARG A 23 -12.61 13.59 -9.61
C ARG A 23 -12.07 12.35 -8.88
N ALA A 24 -12.68 11.18 -9.11
CA ALA A 24 -12.26 9.92 -8.50
C ALA A 24 -10.74 9.67 -8.63
N LEU A 25 -10.14 9.21 -7.56
CA LEU A 25 -8.73 8.85 -7.56
C LEU A 25 -8.52 7.57 -8.36
N THR A 26 -7.66 7.64 -9.37
CA THR A 26 -7.39 6.52 -10.27
C THR A 26 -5.95 6.04 -10.12
N LEU A 27 -5.70 4.78 -10.44
CA LEU A 27 -4.34 4.19 -10.52
C LEU A 27 -3.39 5.09 -11.32
N ALA A 28 -3.80 5.56 -12.49
CA ALA A 28 -2.98 6.44 -13.33
C ALA A 28 -2.66 7.78 -12.63
N GLY A 29 -3.61 8.36 -11.91
CA GLY A 29 -3.40 9.59 -11.15
C GLY A 29 -2.39 9.43 -10.02
N VAL A 30 -2.47 8.32 -9.29
CA VAL A 30 -1.51 8.00 -8.21
C VAL A 30 -0.10 7.79 -8.79
N LEU A 31 0.04 7.03 -9.89
CA LEU A 31 1.31 6.79 -10.55
C LEU A 31 1.94 8.10 -11.05
N ALA A 32 1.17 8.93 -11.76
CA ALA A 32 1.67 10.20 -12.29
C ALA A 32 2.16 11.14 -11.18
N ALA A 33 1.46 11.18 -10.05
CA ALA A 33 1.87 11.99 -8.91
C ALA A 33 3.16 11.47 -8.27
N ALA A 34 3.32 10.16 -8.15
CA ALA A 34 4.53 9.55 -7.61
C ALA A 34 5.74 9.76 -8.52
N GLU A 35 5.57 9.77 -9.84
CA GLU A 35 6.64 10.01 -10.81
C GLU A 35 7.19 11.44 -10.79
N THR A 36 6.41 12.42 -10.32
CA THR A 36 6.87 13.81 -10.18
C THR A 36 7.71 14.04 -8.92
N ALA A 37 7.69 13.10 -7.98
CA ALA A 37 8.44 13.16 -6.74
C ALA A 37 9.79 12.45 -6.85
N ALA A 38 10.70 12.76 -5.94
CA ALA A 38 11.90 11.94 -5.79
C ALA A 38 11.52 10.50 -5.39
N PRO A 39 12.26 9.47 -5.85
CA PRO A 39 11.92 8.07 -5.53
C PRO A 39 11.75 7.78 -4.04
N VAL A 40 12.51 8.46 -3.18
CA VAL A 40 12.41 8.33 -1.71
C VAL A 40 11.16 8.97 -1.12
N GLU A 41 10.56 9.94 -1.81
CA GLU A 41 9.39 10.70 -1.37
C GLU A 41 8.07 10.18 -1.94
N SER A 42 8.13 9.23 -2.87
CA SER A 42 6.94 8.75 -3.59
C SER A 42 5.85 8.21 -2.66
N LEU A 43 6.22 7.54 -1.58
CA LEU A 43 5.25 7.03 -0.59
C LEU A 43 4.55 8.18 0.16
N ASP A 44 5.29 9.23 0.51
CA ASP A 44 4.74 10.38 1.23
C ASP A 44 3.78 11.19 0.35
N VAL A 45 4.09 11.29 -0.95
CA VAL A 45 3.19 11.92 -1.94
C VAL A 45 1.89 11.13 -2.05
N VAL A 46 1.95 9.81 -2.18
CA VAL A 46 0.76 8.96 -2.23
C VAL A 46 -0.04 9.05 -0.92
N ALA A 47 0.62 8.98 0.23
CA ALA A 47 -0.04 9.11 1.52
C ALA A 47 -0.73 10.46 1.69
N ARG A 48 -0.12 11.55 1.21
CA ARG A 48 -0.72 12.89 1.23
C ARG A 48 -1.96 12.97 0.33
N ILE A 49 -1.88 12.46 -0.90
CA ILE A 49 -3.00 12.44 -1.83
C ILE A 49 -4.19 11.67 -1.24
N LEU A 50 -3.94 10.49 -0.67
CA LEU A 50 -4.98 9.68 -0.03
C LEU A 50 -5.61 10.39 1.17
N ARG A 51 -4.81 11.07 2.01
CA ARG A 51 -5.34 11.87 3.12
C ARG A 51 -6.23 13.01 2.64
N GLU A 52 -5.77 13.76 1.65
CA GLU A 52 -6.52 14.90 1.11
C GLU A 52 -7.79 14.46 0.38
N HIS A 53 -7.72 13.40 -0.40
CA HIS A 53 -8.83 12.95 -1.22
C HIS A 53 -9.90 12.17 -0.43
N LEU A 54 -9.48 11.28 0.47
CA LEU A 54 -10.38 10.44 1.25
C LEU A 54 -10.71 11.00 2.64
N GLY A 55 -10.08 12.10 3.03
CA GLY A 55 -10.22 12.65 4.38
C GLY A 55 -9.62 11.72 5.44
N ALA A 56 -8.65 10.88 5.08
CA ALA A 56 -8.05 9.93 5.99
C ALA A 56 -7.26 10.65 7.10
N VAL A 57 -7.43 10.22 8.34
CA VAL A 57 -6.72 10.75 9.51
C VAL A 57 -5.23 10.41 9.41
N SER A 58 -4.93 9.19 8.99
CA SER A 58 -3.57 8.75 8.71
C SER A 58 -3.55 7.72 7.59
N VAL A 59 -2.43 7.68 6.88
CA VAL A 59 -2.12 6.71 5.83
C VAL A 59 -0.71 6.22 6.06
N SER A 60 -0.50 4.93 6.01
CA SER A 60 0.81 4.29 6.18
C SER A 60 1.00 3.17 5.17
N PHE A 61 2.21 3.01 4.69
CA PHE A 61 2.63 1.83 3.95
C PHE A 61 3.46 0.92 4.87
N LEU A 62 3.14 -0.36 4.88
CA LEU A 62 3.88 -1.37 5.61
C LEU A 62 4.50 -2.35 4.63
N ILE A 63 5.83 -2.49 4.66
CA ILE A 63 6.53 -3.43 3.80
C ILE A 63 6.77 -4.75 4.52
N THR A 64 6.63 -5.88 3.81
CA THR A 64 6.97 -7.21 4.34
C THR A 64 8.48 -7.33 4.51
N ASP A 65 8.92 -7.92 5.62
CA ASP A 65 10.33 -8.19 5.83
C ASP A 65 10.82 -9.36 4.94
N PHE A 66 12.12 -9.60 4.91
CA PHE A 66 12.71 -10.67 4.11
C PHE A 66 12.26 -12.07 4.52
N THR A 67 11.82 -12.24 5.76
CA THR A 67 11.37 -13.54 6.28
C THR A 67 9.90 -13.81 6.01
N GLY A 68 9.14 -12.79 5.57
CA GLY A 68 7.69 -12.89 5.42
C GLY A 68 6.93 -13.02 6.75
N GLY A 69 7.61 -12.93 7.90
CA GLY A 69 7.01 -13.11 9.22
C GLY A 69 6.61 -11.80 9.92
N SER A 70 6.96 -10.66 9.32
CA SER A 70 6.70 -9.34 9.90
C SER A 70 6.50 -8.29 8.83
N VAL A 71 5.91 -7.17 9.22
CA VAL A 71 5.87 -5.95 8.42
C VAL A 71 6.52 -4.80 9.16
N VAL A 72 7.04 -3.87 8.39
CA VAL A 72 7.69 -2.64 8.87
C VAL A 72 6.96 -1.45 8.28
N ARG A 73 6.58 -0.49 9.13
CA ARG A 73 5.91 0.74 8.69
C ARG A 73 6.92 1.68 8.06
N LEU A 74 6.67 2.07 6.81
CA LEU A 74 7.43 3.08 6.07
C LEU A 74 6.57 4.33 5.87
N GLY A 75 7.20 5.51 5.87
CA GLY A 75 6.55 6.79 5.53
C GLY A 75 5.72 7.43 6.65
N ALA A 76 5.44 8.71 6.43
CA ALA A 76 4.69 9.64 7.26
C ALA A 76 5.14 9.74 8.73
N ALA A 77 6.14 10.53 8.93
CA ALA A 77 6.77 10.91 10.19
C ALA A 77 7.94 10.01 10.64
N GLY A 78 9.02 10.09 9.91
CA GLY A 78 10.31 10.19 10.61
C GLY A 78 10.93 8.92 11.16
N SER A 79 10.90 7.82 10.47
CA SER A 79 11.65 6.68 11.01
C SER A 79 12.92 6.32 10.24
N VAL A 80 13.18 6.87 9.09
CA VAL A 80 14.44 6.61 8.38
C VAL A 80 15.55 7.56 8.81
N ASP A 81 15.21 8.76 9.26
CA ASP A 81 16.18 9.81 9.61
C ASP A 81 16.53 9.89 11.11
N THR A 82 15.81 9.23 12.00
CA THR A 82 16.02 9.36 13.46
C THR A 82 16.97 8.31 14.04
N GLY A 83 17.48 7.37 13.23
CA GLY A 83 18.34 6.29 13.72
C GLY A 83 17.62 5.28 14.64
N GLU A 84 16.34 5.46 14.88
CA GLU A 84 15.55 4.46 15.59
C GLU A 84 15.20 3.30 14.65
N PRO A 85 15.34 2.05 15.11
CA PRO A 85 14.97 0.89 14.31
C PRO A 85 13.48 0.97 13.97
N ALA A 86 13.15 0.82 12.70
CA ALA A 86 11.78 0.79 12.23
C ALA A 86 10.94 -0.22 13.02
N ARG A 87 9.80 0.20 13.53
CA ARG A 87 8.96 -0.63 14.39
C ARG A 87 8.45 -1.85 13.62
N ARG A 88 9.00 -2.99 13.97
CA ARG A 88 8.60 -4.30 13.47
C ARG A 88 7.25 -4.71 14.06
N ILE A 89 6.34 -5.19 13.23
CA ILE A 89 5.04 -5.74 13.62
C ILE A 89 5.00 -7.20 13.16
N THR A 90 4.90 -8.13 14.11
CA THR A 90 4.78 -9.55 13.80
C THR A 90 3.43 -9.82 13.14
N LEU A 91 3.42 -10.64 12.08
CA LEU A 91 2.21 -10.94 11.30
C LEU A 91 1.31 -11.99 11.98
N ARG A 92 1.90 -13.02 12.59
CA ARG A 92 1.16 -14.18 13.10
C ARG A 92 -0.09 -13.76 13.91
N ASP A 93 -1.24 -14.33 13.54
CA ASP A 93 -2.53 -14.15 14.18
C ASP A 93 -3.01 -12.69 14.23
N THR A 94 -2.64 -11.88 13.24
CA THR A 94 -3.05 -10.47 13.12
C THR A 94 -3.94 -10.23 11.91
N LEU A 95 -4.63 -9.09 11.89
CA LEU A 95 -5.35 -8.60 10.71
C LEU A 95 -4.42 -8.48 9.48
N TYR A 96 -3.17 -8.12 9.69
CA TYR A 96 -2.18 -7.99 8.63
C TYR A 96 -1.86 -9.34 7.96
N ASP A 97 -1.73 -10.41 8.77
CA ASP A 97 -1.53 -11.77 8.26
C ASP A 97 -2.70 -12.23 7.39
N ASP A 98 -3.92 -11.98 7.86
CA ASP A 98 -5.13 -12.33 7.10
C ASP A 98 -5.18 -11.60 5.75
N VAL A 99 -4.87 -10.28 5.72
CA VAL A 99 -4.85 -9.50 4.48
C VAL A 99 -3.78 -10.00 3.51
N ILE A 100 -2.57 -10.28 3.99
CA ILE A 100 -1.48 -10.81 3.14
C ILE A 100 -1.86 -12.17 2.57
N ARG A 101 -2.35 -13.09 3.41
CA ARG A 101 -2.69 -14.44 3.02
C ARG A 101 -3.90 -14.53 2.10
N THR A 102 -4.93 -13.73 2.35
CA THR A 102 -6.17 -13.77 1.55
C THR A 102 -6.12 -12.84 0.34
N GLN A 103 -5.18 -11.88 0.30
CA GLN A 103 -5.11 -10.83 -0.73
C GLN A 103 -6.40 -10.00 -0.82
N GLN A 104 -7.15 -9.92 0.30
CA GLN A 104 -8.39 -9.18 0.39
C GLN A 104 -8.28 -8.06 1.42
N PRO A 105 -8.81 -6.86 1.12
CA PRO A 105 -8.82 -5.78 2.09
C PRO A 105 -9.72 -6.13 3.28
N ARG A 106 -9.37 -5.60 4.45
CA ARG A 106 -10.13 -5.71 5.69
C ARG A 106 -10.47 -4.34 6.23
N VAL A 107 -11.65 -4.26 6.82
CA VAL A 107 -12.18 -3.07 7.48
C VAL A 107 -12.48 -3.43 8.93
N GLU A 108 -11.99 -2.64 9.87
CA GLU A 108 -12.13 -2.84 11.30
C GLU A 108 -12.54 -1.53 11.98
N GLU A 109 -13.56 -1.56 12.84
CA GLU A 109 -13.92 -0.41 13.66
C GLU A 109 -12.99 -0.33 14.87
N THR A 110 -12.36 0.83 15.08
CA THR A 110 -11.52 1.05 16.26
C THR A 110 -12.35 1.63 17.39
N GLY A 111 -12.33 0.95 18.56
CA GLY A 111 -13.32 1.16 19.64
C GLY A 111 -13.31 2.51 20.34
N GLU A 112 -12.28 3.34 20.29
CA GLU A 112 -12.18 4.52 21.14
C GLU A 112 -12.65 5.83 20.48
N ASP A 113 -12.50 5.99 19.15
CA ASP A 113 -12.77 7.26 18.43
C ASP A 113 -13.75 7.11 17.26
N ARG A 114 -14.46 5.98 17.12
CA ARG A 114 -15.32 5.67 15.97
C ARG A 114 -14.60 5.75 14.63
N ARG A 115 -13.27 5.65 14.64
CA ARG A 115 -12.46 5.61 13.43
C ARG A 115 -12.54 4.22 12.83
N VAL A 116 -12.46 4.17 11.52
CA VAL A 116 -12.46 2.91 10.79
C VAL A 116 -11.06 2.69 10.20
N ARG A 117 -10.48 1.57 10.55
CA ARG A 117 -9.20 1.12 10.01
C ARG A 117 -9.44 0.28 8.77
N VAL A 118 -8.78 0.64 7.68
CA VAL A 118 -8.77 -0.14 6.44
C VAL A 118 -7.35 -0.62 6.19
N VAL A 119 -7.20 -1.91 5.94
CA VAL A 119 -5.92 -2.51 5.53
C VAL A 119 -6.13 -3.18 4.19
N ALA A 120 -5.40 -2.72 3.18
CA ALA A 120 -5.47 -3.24 1.83
C ALA A 120 -4.13 -3.87 1.41
N PRO A 121 -4.14 -5.00 0.68
CA PRO A 121 -2.92 -5.64 0.22
C PRO A 121 -2.26 -4.83 -0.89
N VAL A 122 -0.95 -4.66 -0.80
CA VAL A 122 -0.11 -4.07 -1.86
C VAL A 122 0.60 -5.20 -2.55
N THR A 123 0.05 -5.60 -3.70
CA THR A 123 0.48 -6.84 -4.36
C THR A 123 0.69 -6.64 -5.85
N ASN A 124 1.59 -7.44 -6.41
CA ASN A 124 1.78 -7.55 -7.84
C ASN A 124 1.89 -9.03 -8.22
N ARG A 125 0.99 -9.52 -9.09
CA ARG A 125 0.97 -10.90 -9.58
C ARG A 125 1.06 -11.96 -8.45
N GLY A 126 0.28 -11.74 -7.37
CA GLY A 126 0.27 -12.66 -6.21
C GLY A 126 1.41 -12.44 -5.21
N ASP A 127 2.45 -11.67 -5.56
CA ASP A 127 3.53 -11.32 -4.62
C ASP A 127 3.07 -10.20 -3.67
N ALA A 128 3.03 -10.49 -2.38
CA ALA A 128 2.64 -9.56 -1.33
C ALA A 128 3.82 -8.67 -0.92
N ILE A 129 3.93 -7.50 -1.56
CA ILE A 129 5.00 -6.53 -1.29
C ILE A 129 4.81 -5.87 0.08
N GLY A 130 3.56 -5.66 0.48
CA GLY A 130 3.23 -5.00 1.72
C GLY A 130 1.74 -4.73 1.88
N LEU A 131 1.43 -3.74 2.70
CA LEU A 131 0.08 -3.35 3.06
C LEU A 131 -0.07 -1.82 3.03
N LEU A 132 -1.22 -1.35 2.57
CA LEU A 132 -1.65 0.03 2.71
C LEU A 132 -2.65 0.10 3.87
N GLU A 133 -2.33 0.85 4.92
CA GLU A 133 -3.18 1.05 6.08
C GLU A 133 -3.68 2.49 6.12
N LEU A 134 -4.99 2.65 6.30
CA LEU A 134 -5.65 3.95 6.45
C LEU A 134 -6.52 3.95 7.71
N PHE A 135 -6.59 5.11 8.37
CA PHE A 135 -7.61 5.38 9.38
C PHE A 135 -8.57 6.44 8.82
N LEU A 136 -9.82 6.06 8.67
CA LEU A 136 -10.88 6.90 8.11
C LEU A 136 -11.80 7.41 9.23
N PRO A 137 -12.41 8.60 9.06
CA PRO A 137 -13.35 9.13 10.05
C PRO A 137 -14.70 8.38 10.07
N ALA A 138 -15.01 7.63 9.02
CA ALA A 138 -16.25 6.86 8.90
C ALA A 138 -16.03 5.62 8.03
N ALA A 139 -16.97 4.68 8.07
CA ALA A 139 -16.92 3.49 7.23
C ALA A 139 -16.91 3.85 5.74
N PRO A 140 -15.96 3.28 4.96
CA PRO A 140 -15.85 3.55 3.53
C PRO A 140 -17.02 2.93 2.76
N ASP A 141 -17.53 3.66 1.79
CA ASP A 141 -18.46 3.13 0.80
C ASP A 141 -17.70 2.29 -0.28
N ALA A 142 -18.46 1.66 -1.17
CA ALA A 142 -17.88 0.83 -2.22
C ALA A 142 -16.97 1.62 -3.19
N GLN A 143 -17.22 2.92 -3.39
CA GLN A 143 -16.36 3.77 -4.21
C GLN A 143 -15.02 4.03 -3.53
N VAL A 144 -15.04 4.42 -2.27
CA VAL A 144 -13.83 4.63 -1.46
C VAL A 144 -12.99 3.34 -1.38
N MET A 145 -13.64 2.19 -1.20
CA MET A 145 -12.93 0.90 -1.18
C MET A 145 -12.25 0.58 -2.53
N ARG A 146 -12.88 0.91 -3.65
CA ARG A 146 -12.24 0.76 -4.97
C ARG A 146 -11.02 1.68 -5.12
N GLU A 147 -11.15 2.94 -4.73
CA GLU A 147 -10.06 3.92 -4.79
C GLU A 147 -8.87 3.52 -3.91
N ILE A 148 -9.14 2.96 -2.74
CA ILE A 148 -8.10 2.38 -1.86
C ILE A 148 -7.42 1.19 -2.55
N GLY A 149 -8.19 0.29 -3.16
CA GLY A 149 -7.67 -0.86 -3.90
C GLY A 149 -6.79 -0.46 -5.09
N GLU A 150 -7.24 0.51 -5.90
CA GLU A 150 -6.46 1.05 -7.01
C GLU A 150 -5.17 1.72 -6.53
N SER A 151 -5.23 2.44 -5.41
CA SER A 151 -4.06 3.09 -4.82
C SER A 151 -3.07 2.08 -4.25
N ALA A 152 -3.55 1.03 -3.62
CA ALA A 152 -2.71 -0.08 -3.14
C ALA A 152 -2.02 -0.80 -4.32
N HIS A 153 -2.74 -1.01 -5.42
CA HIS A 153 -2.17 -1.59 -6.63
C HIS A 153 -1.14 -0.66 -7.29
N ALA A 154 -1.40 0.66 -7.36
CA ALA A 154 -0.43 1.64 -7.83
C ALA A 154 0.85 1.63 -6.98
N LEU A 155 0.70 1.54 -5.64
CA LEU A 155 1.85 1.46 -4.72
C LEU A 155 2.75 0.26 -5.01
N ALA A 156 2.20 -0.89 -5.41
CA ALA A 156 3.01 -2.04 -5.79
C ALA A 156 3.96 -1.70 -6.96
N TYR A 157 3.45 -1.06 -8.01
CA TYR A 157 4.27 -0.63 -9.15
C TYR A 157 5.28 0.45 -8.76
N ILE A 158 4.89 1.42 -7.94
CA ILE A 158 5.77 2.47 -7.45
C ILE A 158 6.95 1.87 -6.68
N VAL A 159 6.68 0.95 -5.74
CA VAL A 159 7.73 0.28 -4.96
C VAL A 159 8.66 -0.53 -5.86
N ILE A 160 8.11 -1.31 -6.80
CA ILE A 160 8.91 -2.11 -7.74
C ILE A 160 9.81 -1.22 -8.62
N ALA A 161 9.27 -0.15 -9.19
CA ALA A 161 10.02 0.77 -10.03
C ALA A 161 11.12 1.48 -9.23
N ASN A 162 10.79 1.99 -8.05
CA ASN A 162 11.70 2.79 -7.24
C ASN A 162 12.81 1.99 -6.56
N ARG A 163 12.68 0.67 -6.41
CA ARG A 163 13.76 -0.21 -5.91
C ARG A 163 15.07 -0.07 -6.71
N SER A 164 14.98 0.36 -7.95
CA SER A 164 16.16 0.60 -8.80
C SER A 164 16.90 1.89 -8.48
N PHE A 165 16.29 2.82 -7.76
CA PHE A 165 16.80 4.15 -7.52
C PHE A 165 17.07 4.46 -6.03
N THR A 166 16.49 3.67 -5.11
CA THR A 166 16.63 3.91 -3.68
C THR A 166 16.63 2.62 -2.88
N ASP A 167 17.46 2.60 -1.82
CA ASP A 167 17.56 1.49 -0.88
C ASP A 167 16.51 1.55 0.25
N VAL A 168 15.66 2.57 0.31
CA VAL A 168 14.66 2.76 1.38
C VAL A 168 13.79 1.51 1.59
N TYR A 169 13.35 0.90 0.50
CA TYR A 169 12.53 -0.33 0.57
C TYR A 169 13.32 -1.56 1.02
N GLN A 170 14.58 -1.63 0.67
CA GLN A 170 15.49 -2.69 1.11
C GLN A 170 15.78 -2.56 2.61
N TRP A 171 16.03 -1.34 3.08
CA TRP A 171 16.29 -1.05 4.48
C TRP A 171 15.07 -1.37 5.35
N GLY A 172 13.86 -1.01 4.90
CA GLY A 172 12.62 -1.33 5.60
C GLY A 172 12.38 -2.83 5.74
N ARG A 173 12.90 -3.66 4.84
CA ARG A 173 12.78 -5.13 4.92
C ARG A 173 13.80 -5.78 5.87
N ARG A 174 14.82 -5.05 6.31
CA ARG A 174 15.86 -5.54 7.23
C ARG A 174 15.40 -5.40 8.68
N THR A 175 14.76 -6.42 9.20
CA THR A 175 14.31 -6.43 10.61
C THR A 175 15.33 -7.01 11.57
N LYS A 176 16.39 -7.62 11.04
CA LYS A 176 17.53 -8.18 11.80
C LYS A 176 18.85 -7.81 11.10
N PRO A 177 19.97 -7.72 11.82
CA PRO A 177 21.28 -7.64 11.21
C PRO A 177 21.52 -8.88 10.33
N LEU A 178 21.84 -8.65 9.06
CA LEU A 178 22.24 -9.71 8.15
C LEU A 178 23.77 -9.76 8.06
N SER A 179 24.33 -10.95 7.99
CA SER A 179 25.73 -11.12 7.58
C SER A 179 25.87 -10.72 6.11
N LEU A 180 27.09 -10.34 5.70
CA LEU A 180 27.37 -10.04 4.29
C LEU A 180 26.96 -11.21 3.36
N ALA A 181 27.22 -12.44 3.79
CA ALA A 181 26.85 -13.61 3.03
C ALA A 181 25.33 -13.77 2.89
N ALA A 182 24.57 -13.53 3.96
CA ALA A 182 23.11 -13.54 3.90
C ALA A 182 22.57 -12.42 2.99
N GLU A 183 23.19 -11.25 3.00
CA GLU A 183 22.80 -10.16 2.10
C GLU A 183 23.06 -10.51 0.62
N ILE A 184 24.21 -11.12 0.33
CA ILE A 184 24.49 -11.60 -1.04
C ILE A 184 23.47 -12.66 -1.46
N GLN A 185 23.17 -13.63 -0.58
CA GLN A 185 22.16 -14.67 -0.87
C GLN A 185 20.79 -14.06 -1.17
N HIS A 186 20.32 -13.11 -0.38
CA HIS A 186 19.06 -12.42 -0.65
C HIS A 186 19.03 -11.66 -1.98
N ARG A 187 20.17 -11.15 -2.43
CA ARG A 187 20.29 -10.49 -3.74
C ARG A 187 20.30 -11.46 -4.93
N LEU A 188 20.58 -12.73 -4.68
CA LEU A 188 20.56 -13.80 -5.70
C LEU A 188 19.16 -14.42 -5.86
N LEU A 189 18.24 -14.16 -4.93
CA LEU A 189 16.86 -14.61 -5.06
C LEU A 189 16.13 -13.82 -6.15
N PRO A 190 15.07 -14.39 -6.75
CA PRO A 190 14.21 -13.66 -7.67
C PRO A 190 13.71 -12.35 -7.08
N ALA A 191 13.60 -11.32 -7.90
CA ALA A 191 13.10 -10.01 -7.49
C ALA A 191 11.66 -10.07 -6.95
N SER A 192 10.87 -11.05 -7.39
CA SER A 192 9.54 -11.41 -6.89
C SER A 192 9.54 -12.87 -6.51
N LEU A 193 9.05 -13.19 -5.32
CA LEU A 193 8.99 -14.57 -4.83
C LEU A 193 7.75 -15.34 -5.32
N ALA A 194 6.81 -14.64 -5.94
CA ALA A 194 5.62 -15.25 -6.53
C ALA A 194 5.29 -14.58 -7.86
N CYS A 195 4.75 -15.36 -8.78
CA CYS A 195 4.17 -14.84 -10.01
C CYS A 195 2.91 -15.62 -10.37
N GLU A 196 1.79 -14.93 -10.41
CA GLU A 196 0.49 -15.45 -10.80
C GLU A 196 0.07 -14.89 -12.17
N ALA A 197 -0.39 -15.78 -13.03
CA ALA A 197 -0.99 -15.48 -14.32
C ALA A 197 -2.22 -16.36 -14.51
N ALA A 198 -2.99 -16.09 -15.56
CA ALA A 198 -4.22 -16.87 -15.84
C ALA A 198 -3.97 -18.37 -16.03
N GLN A 199 -2.77 -18.74 -16.47
CA GLN A 199 -2.41 -20.11 -16.84
C GLN A 199 -1.63 -20.86 -15.77
N PHE A 200 -0.97 -20.14 -14.85
CA PHE A 200 -0.10 -20.75 -13.84
C PHE A 200 0.06 -19.83 -12.61
N ALA A 201 0.50 -20.42 -11.53
CA ALA A 201 1.09 -19.71 -10.39
C ALA A 201 2.39 -20.40 -10.01
N VAL A 202 3.44 -19.60 -9.77
CA VAL A 202 4.69 -20.05 -9.20
C VAL A 202 4.98 -19.24 -7.95
N ALA A 203 5.44 -19.91 -6.89
CA ALA A 203 5.88 -19.25 -5.67
C ALA A 203 7.06 -20.03 -5.09
N GLY A 204 8.03 -19.30 -4.58
CA GLY A 204 9.18 -19.84 -3.86
C GLY A 204 9.36 -19.13 -2.53
N ALA A 205 9.84 -19.84 -1.55
CA ALA A 205 10.21 -19.29 -0.25
C ALA A 205 11.52 -19.91 0.21
N LEU A 206 12.37 -19.07 0.78
CA LEU A 206 13.56 -19.52 1.49
C LEU A 206 13.33 -19.25 2.98
N GLU A 207 13.30 -20.30 3.79
CA GLU A 207 13.27 -20.15 5.23
C GLU A 207 14.71 -19.91 5.71
N PRO A 208 15.03 -18.70 6.18
CA PRO A 208 16.39 -18.39 6.57
C PRO A 208 16.70 -19.14 7.87
N ALA A 209 17.70 -20.01 7.83
CA ALA A 209 18.43 -20.36 9.02
C ALA A 209 19.17 -19.10 9.54
N ASP A 210 19.50 -19.02 10.82
CA ASP A 210 20.29 -17.92 11.38
C ASP A 210 21.67 -17.73 10.72
N HIS A 211 22.06 -18.67 9.85
CA HIS A 211 23.26 -18.68 9.02
C HIS A 211 22.90 -18.93 7.56
N VAL A 212 23.77 -18.50 6.65
CA VAL A 212 23.67 -18.80 5.23
C VAL A 212 23.75 -20.31 5.04
N GLY A 213 22.68 -20.93 4.57
CA GLY A 213 22.61 -22.36 4.28
C GLY A 213 23.15 -22.75 2.90
N GLY A 214 23.41 -21.77 2.04
CA GLY A 214 23.84 -22.01 0.65
C GLY A 214 22.72 -22.31 -0.32
N ASP A 215 21.49 -22.50 0.16
CA ASP A 215 20.34 -22.76 -0.69
C ASP A 215 19.90 -21.49 -1.43
N THR A 216 19.53 -21.65 -2.69
CA THR A 216 18.95 -20.59 -3.51
C THR A 216 17.96 -21.21 -4.49
N PHE A 217 17.07 -20.38 -5.01
CA PHE A 217 16.18 -20.77 -6.10
C PHE A 217 16.06 -19.58 -7.06
N ASP A 218 15.71 -19.91 -8.29
CA ASP A 218 15.36 -18.94 -9.31
C ASP A 218 14.25 -19.51 -10.18
N TYR A 219 13.56 -18.65 -10.90
CA TYR A 219 12.63 -19.07 -11.95
C TYR A 219 12.67 -18.08 -13.11
N THR A 220 12.49 -18.60 -14.29
CA THR A 220 12.30 -17.81 -15.50
C THR A 220 11.00 -18.20 -16.19
N ILE A 221 10.33 -17.19 -16.74
CA ILE A 221 9.08 -17.39 -17.46
C ILE A 221 9.33 -16.98 -18.90
N ASP A 222 9.24 -17.96 -19.78
CA ASP A 222 9.29 -17.78 -21.21
C ASP A 222 7.86 -17.81 -21.77
N ARG A 223 7.72 -17.66 -23.09
CA ARG A 223 6.41 -17.60 -23.74
C ARG A 223 5.55 -18.83 -23.46
N ASP A 224 6.16 -20.01 -23.47
CA ASP A 224 5.48 -21.30 -23.41
C ASP A 224 5.97 -22.19 -22.27
N THR A 225 6.92 -21.73 -21.46
CA THR A 225 7.57 -22.53 -20.41
C THR A 225 7.84 -21.73 -19.14
N VAL A 226 7.77 -22.40 -18.01
CA VAL A 226 8.31 -21.95 -16.74
C VAL A 226 9.47 -22.87 -16.39
N GLN A 227 10.64 -22.31 -16.14
CA GLN A 227 11.83 -23.04 -15.71
C GLN A 227 12.07 -22.72 -14.22
N LEU A 228 12.38 -23.74 -13.45
CA LEU A 228 12.64 -23.66 -12.01
C LEU A 228 14.07 -24.13 -11.73
#